data_78541057c8c0743ec96298e459b411d1
#
_entry.id   78541057c8c0743ec96298e459b411d1
#
_cell.length_a   1.000
_cell.length_b   1.000
_cell.length_c   1.000
_cell.angle_alpha   90.00
_cell.angle_beta   90.00
_cell.angle_gamma   90.00
#
_symmetry.space_group_name_H-M   'P 1'
#
loop_
_entity.id
_entity.type
_entity.pdbx_description
1 polymer ?
#
loop_
_entity_poly.entity_id
_entity_poly.type
_entity_poly.pdbx_seq_one_letter_code
_entity_poly.pdbx_strand_id
1 'polypeptide(L)'
;MSATSKKPAATLGSSHRVIVHLDLDCFYAQVEQRRLGIPADQPVAVQQWGSLLAVNYVARAAGVLRGEHTSEALKKCPTIHLPHVDTLGENRGPNEVFDRKHQKAILRRYRLASREIFAVLNRLAPLCEKAGIDEAFLDLTQQAQERLAQMEVVSSDFCTDVANEATKVFGISQMDGVGKDAERDARSGFPLIELEQLLATGAVIANEIRETIRSELQYTCSTGIAANKLLAKLASPLNKPDGQTIIAPRFVPLLMQHFPLRKVRGLGGKLGKQLEDMLVEQAAPSVAAALPPVDLPADPKPPTHTSNSGRDESKQKITVAEFMANFRFDELVKLLGYEAAEFVRQACSGEDGNEPVNEKKTEVKAFSAVKQFDQRSGGRA
;
A
#
# COMPACT_ATOMS: atom_id res chain seq x y z
N MET A 1 13.04 45.82 33.09
CA MET A 1 13.13 44.38 32.66
C MET A 1 11.72 43.93 32.35
N SER A 2 11.32 43.95 31.07
CA SER A 2 9.99 43.57 30.59
C SER A 2 10.02 42.10 30.22
N ALA A 3 9.24 41.29 30.95
CA ALA A 3 9.09 39.87 30.66
C ALA A 3 8.11 39.73 29.48
N THR A 4 8.63 39.35 28.31
CA THR A 4 7.84 38.98 27.17
C THR A 4 7.23 37.58 27.44
N SER A 5 5.94 37.55 27.76
CA SER A 5 5.17 36.32 27.86
C SER A 5 5.08 35.69 26.47
N LYS A 6 5.75 34.55 26.26
CA LYS A 6 5.49 33.67 25.11
C LYS A 6 4.03 33.22 25.20
N LYS A 7 3.21 33.61 24.23
CA LYS A 7 1.90 32.98 24.01
C LYS A 7 2.13 31.48 23.82
N PRO A 8 1.36 30.62 24.49
CA PRO A 8 1.37 29.19 24.17
C PRO A 8 0.90 29.01 22.71
N ALA A 9 1.63 28.20 21.96
CA ALA A 9 1.22 27.77 20.63
C ALA A 9 -0.21 27.20 20.73
N ALA A 10 -1.10 27.71 19.90
CA ALA A 10 -2.45 27.19 19.80
C ALA A 10 -2.33 25.69 19.47
N THR A 11 -2.84 24.84 20.36
CA THR A 11 -3.04 23.42 20.08
C THR A 11 -4.03 23.34 18.91
N LEU A 12 -3.50 23.07 17.72
CA LEU A 12 -4.30 22.69 16.55
C LEU A 12 -5.23 21.55 16.98
N GLY A 13 -6.53 21.71 16.70
CA GLY A 13 -7.55 20.76 17.09
C GLY A 13 -7.19 19.33 16.63
N SER A 14 -7.58 18.32 17.39
CA SER A 14 -7.23 16.89 17.30
C SER A 14 -7.59 16.19 15.97
N SER A 15 -8.00 16.91 14.94
CA SER A 15 -8.45 16.36 13.66
C SER A 15 -7.38 16.33 12.54
N HIS A 16 -6.27 17.03 12.69
CA HIS A 16 -5.24 17.14 11.64
C HIS A 16 -4.09 16.18 11.89
N ARG A 17 -4.13 15.03 11.23
CA ARG A 17 -3.10 14.00 11.34
C ARG A 17 -2.29 13.87 10.05
N VAL A 18 -1.03 13.46 10.21
CA VAL A 18 -0.14 13.09 9.12
C VAL A 18 0.26 11.64 9.29
N ILE A 19 -0.41 10.77 8.57
CA ILE A 19 -0.16 9.34 8.60
C ILE A 19 0.57 8.95 7.32
N VAL A 20 1.69 8.23 7.49
CA VAL A 20 2.47 7.67 6.40
C VAL A 20 2.33 6.16 6.42
N HIS A 21 1.96 5.56 5.29
CA HIS A 21 2.11 4.13 5.04
C HIS A 21 3.36 3.93 4.20
N LEU A 22 4.35 3.23 4.75
CA LEU A 22 5.59 2.87 4.08
C LEU A 22 5.54 1.39 3.70
N ASP A 23 5.91 1.08 2.45
CA ASP A 23 5.88 -0.27 1.89
C ASP A 23 7.15 -0.50 1.05
N LEU A 24 7.94 -1.51 1.42
CA LEU A 24 9.19 -1.85 0.74
C LEU A 24 8.89 -2.38 -0.68
N ASP A 25 9.61 -1.88 -1.67
CA ASP A 25 9.42 -2.26 -3.07
C ASP A 25 9.91 -3.66 -3.33
N CYS A 26 9.03 -4.57 -3.79
CA CYS A 26 9.35 -5.97 -4.10
C CYS A 26 10.31 -6.62 -3.05
N PHE A 27 10.05 -6.43 -1.78
CA PHE A 27 10.95 -6.62 -0.64
C PHE A 27 11.86 -7.85 -0.72
N TYR A 28 11.30 -9.05 -0.95
CA TYR A 28 12.14 -10.26 -1.02
C TYR A 28 13.14 -10.21 -2.16
N ALA A 29 12.78 -9.63 -3.30
CA ALA A 29 13.68 -9.50 -4.43
C ALA A 29 14.84 -8.55 -4.09
N GLN A 30 14.60 -7.42 -3.44
CA GLN A 30 15.66 -6.52 -2.99
C GLN A 30 16.60 -7.18 -1.97
N VAL A 31 16.05 -7.96 -1.02
CA VAL A 31 16.87 -8.70 -0.05
C VAL A 31 17.81 -9.70 -0.75
N GLU A 32 17.32 -10.40 -1.75
CA GLU A 32 18.15 -11.33 -2.52
C GLU A 32 19.14 -10.61 -3.44
N GLN A 33 18.76 -9.50 -4.07
CA GLN A 33 19.67 -8.68 -4.86
C GLN A 33 20.84 -8.20 -4.01
N ARG A 34 20.57 -7.60 -2.85
CA ARG A 34 21.60 -7.14 -1.90
C ARG A 34 22.50 -8.30 -1.45
N ARG A 35 21.91 -9.43 -1.07
CA ARG A 35 22.65 -10.62 -0.58
C ARG A 35 23.57 -11.25 -1.64
N LEU A 36 23.11 -11.31 -2.88
CA LEU A 36 23.80 -11.95 -3.99
C LEU A 36 24.68 -10.99 -4.79
N GLY A 37 24.66 -9.70 -4.47
CA GLY A 37 25.38 -8.67 -5.23
C GLY A 37 24.83 -8.50 -6.66
N ILE A 38 23.53 -8.81 -6.89
CA ILE A 38 22.91 -8.66 -8.20
C ILE A 38 22.60 -7.17 -8.40
N PRO A 39 23.05 -6.54 -9.49
CA PRO A 39 22.78 -5.15 -9.80
C PRO A 39 21.28 -4.82 -9.83
N ALA A 40 20.91 -3.58 -9.48
CA ALA A 40 19.49 -3.16 -9.40
C ALA A 40 18.76 -3.20 -10.75
N ASP A 41 19.50 -3.07 -11.86
CA ASP A 41 18.99 -3.11 -13.24
C ASP A 41 18.83 -4.53 -13.78
N GLN A 42 19.15 -5.57 -13.01
CA GLN A 42 18.99 -6.95 -13.43
C GLN A 42 17.62 -7.51 -12.99
N PRO A 43 16.99 -8.38 -13.84
CA PRO A 43 15.71 -9.00 -13.51
C PRO A 43 15.89 -10.08 -12.43
N VAL A 44 15.10 -9.95 -11.35
CA VAL A 44 15.12 -10.90 -10.21
C VAL A 44 13.70 -11.26 -9.80
N ALA A 45 13.46 -12.55 -9.58
CA ALA A 45 12.25 -13.04 -8.94
C ALA A 45 12.58 -14.14 -7.93
N VAL A 46 12.12 -13.94 -6.69
CA VAL A 46 12.31 -14.91 -5.61
C VAL A 46 11.29 -16.01 -5.72
N GLN A 47 11.76 -17.26 -5.76
CA GLN A 47 10.89 -18.43 -5.89
C GLN A 47 10.77 -19.24 -4.60
N GLN A 48 9.65 -19.95 -4.49
CA GLN A 48 9.43 -21.02 -3.51
C GLN A 48 8.73 -22.16 -4.21
N TRP A 49 9.38 -23.31 -4.30
CA TRP A 49 8.84 -24.52 -4.93
C TRP A 49 8.34 -24.29 -6.36
N GLY A 50 9.07 -23.49 -7.12
CA GLY A 50 8.74 -23.18 -8.51
C GLY A 50 7.73 -22.05 -8.71
N SER A 51 7.10 -21.50 -7.65
CA SER A 51 6.21 -20.35 -7.75
C SER A 51 6.92 -19.07 -7.30
N LEU A 52 6.67 -17.95 -7.99
CA LEU A 52 7.29 -16.65 -7.72
C LEU A 52 6.59 -15.90 -6.60
N LEU A 53 7.30 -15.62 -5.51
CA LEU A 53 6.78 -14.89 -4.35
C LEU A 53 6.91 -13.38 -4.49
N ALA A 54 8.03 -12.92 -5.05
CA ALA A 54 8.33 -11.50 -5.28
C ALA A 54 9.06 -11.37 -6.61
N VAL A 55 8.71 -10.33 -7.36
CA VAL A 55 9.26 -10.04 -8.70
C VAL A 55 9.69 -8.60 -8.70
N ASN A 56 10.94 -8.27 -9.03
CA ASN A 56 11.39 -6.89 -9.11
C ASN A 56 10.82 -6.18 -10.33
N TYR A 57 10.95 -4.86 -10.37
CA TYR A 57 10.31 -4.06 -11.43
C TYR A 57 10.93 -4.29 -12.81
N VAL A 58 12.22 -4.64 -12.87
CA VAL A 58 12.90 -5.00 -14.13
C VAL A 58 12.29 -6.27 -14.70
N ALA A 59 12.10 -7.31 -13.90
CA ALA A 59 11.45 -8.55 -14.34
C ALA A 59 9.95 -8.33 -14.67
N ARG A 60 9.24 -7.45 -13.93
CA ARG A 60 7.86 -7.10 -14.26
C ARG A 60 7.75 -6.38 -15.61
N ALA A 61 8.70 -5.51 -15.95
CA ALA A 61 8.76 -4.87 -17.26
C ALA A 61 8.93 -5.88 -18.41
N ALA A 62 9.58 -7.02 -18.15
CA ALA A 62 9.65 -8.15 -19.08
C ALA A 62 8.39 -9.05 -19.06
N GLY A 63 7.32 -8.65 -18.34
CA GLY A 63 6.05 -9.38 -18.28
C GLY A 63 6.00 -10.54 -17.29
N VAL A 64 6.99 -10.67 -16.39
CA VAL A 64 6.99 -11.70 -15.34
C VAL A 64 6.06 -11.30 -14.20
N LEU A 65 5.19 -12.21 -13.76
CA LEU A 65 4.16 -11.94 -12.77
C LEU A 65 4.41 -12.67 -11.44
N ARG A 66 3.95 -12.05 -10.35
CA ARG A 66 3.92 -12.72 -9.04
C ARG A 66 2.94 -13.90 -9.06
N GLY A 67 3.35 -15.03 -8.45
CA GLY A 67 2.56 -16.25 -8.42
C GLY A 67 2.74 -17.15 -9.65
N GLU A 68 3.43 -16.67 -10.67
CA GLU A 68 3.75 -17.42 -11.88
C GLU A 68 4.76 -18.55 -11.60
N HIS A 69 4.77 -19.56 -12.46
CA HIS A 69 5.77 -20.63 -12.37
C HIS A 69 7.11 -20.20 -13.00
N THR A 70 8.21 -20.67 -12.44
CA THR A 70 9.57 -20.31 -12.88
C THR A 70 9.82 -20.64 -14.36
N SER A 71 9.23 -21.72 -14.90
CA SER A 71 9.33 -22.08 -16.32
C SER A 71 8.69 -21.04 -17.24
N GLU A 72 7.59 -20.41 -16.83
CA GLU A 72 6.94 -19.36 -17.60
C GLU A 72 7.74 -18.05 -17.52
N ALA A 73 8.29 -17.75 -16.34
CA ALA A 73 9.16 -16.59 -16.15
C ALA A 73 10.40 -16.66 -17.03
N LEU A 74 11.04 -17.83 -17.14
CA LEU A 74 12.21 -18.05 -18.01
C LEU A 74 11.90 -17.89 -19.50
N LYS A 75 10.68 -18.24 -19.94
CA LYS A 75 10.27 -17.99 -21.34
C LYS A 75 10.16 -16.49 -21.64
N LYS A 76 9.68 -15.70 -20.68
CA LYS A 76 9.51 -14.25 -20.83
C LYS A 76 10.81 -13.47 -20.63
N CYS A 77 11.63 -13.92 -19.71
CA CYS A 77 12.89 -13.29 -19.32
C CYS A 77 13.97 -14.36 -19.11
N PRO A 78 14.68 -14.80 -20.18
CA PRO A 78 15.67 -15.86 -20.07
C PRO A 78 16.86 -15.55 -19.15
N THR A 79 17.16 -14.28 -18.92
CA THR A 79 18.24 -13.79 -18.06
C THR A 79 17.84 -13.57 -16.60
N ILE A 80 16.61 -13.93 -16.23
CA ILE A 80 16.10 -13.69 -14.89
C ILE A 80 16.84 -14.49 -13.82
N HIS A 81 17.24 -13.83 -12.75
CA HIS A 81 17.76 -14.49 -11.55
C HIS A 81 16.60 -15.03 -10.71
N LEU A 82 16.64 -16.31 -10.36
CA LEU A 82 15.57 -17.02 -9.66
C LEU A 82 16.04 -17.60 -8.31
N PRO A 83 16.53 -16.79 -7.36
CA PRO A 83 16.93 -17.29 -6.06
C PRO A 83 15.74 -17.95 -5.35
N HIS A 84 16.01 -19.11 -4.73
CA HIS A 84 15.01 -19.78 -3.89
C HIS A 84 15.05 -19.22 -2.48
N VAL A 85 13.87 -19.14 -1.80
CA VAL A 85 13.81 -18.87 -0.37
C VAL A 85 14.64 -19.93 0.39
N ASP A 86 15.19 -19.53 1.53
CA ASP A 86 15.97 -20.44 2.36
C ASP A 86 15.15 -21.65 2.83
N THR A 87 15.77 -22.80 3.01
CA THR A 87 15.10 -24.03 3.41
C THR A 87 15.77 -24.69 4.60
N LEU A 88 14.99 -25.37 5.42
CA LEU A 88 15.44 -26.24 6.50
C LEU A 88 15.01 -27.68 6.17
N GLY A 89 15.93 -28.63 6.32
CA GLY A 89 15.70 -30.05 6.05
C GLY A 89 16.89 -30.69 5.34
N GLU A 90 16.73 -31.95 5.01
CA GLU A 90 17.77 -32.72 4.34
C GLU A 90 17.83 -32.33 2.86
N ASN A 91 18.87 -31.64 2.51
CA ASN A 91 19.33 -31.52 1.12
C ASN A 91 20.72 -30.90 1.13
N ARG A 92 21.67 -31.61 0.70
CA ARG A 92 23.09 -31.29 0.91
C ARG A 92 23.95 -31.81 -0.21
N GLY A 93 23.48 -31.75 -1.43
CA GLY A 93 24.32 -32.06 -2.59
C GLY A 93 24.92 -30.80 -3.22
N PRO A 94 25.96 -30.90 -4.01
CA PRO A 94 26.54 -29.80 -4.80
C PRO A 94 25.51 -29.18 -5.80
N ASN A 95 24.44 -29.92 -6.11
CA ASN A 95 23.29 -29.45 -6.87
C ASN A 95 22.07 -29.37 -5.91
N GLU A 96 21.86 -28.23 -5.27
CA GLU A 96 20.73 -28.01 -4.36
C GLU A 96 19.40 -28.25 -5.09
N VAL A 97 18.84 -29.45 -4.88
CA VAL A 97 17.48 -29.76 -5.35
C VAL A 97 16.52 -29.40 -4.24
N PHE A 98 15.71 -28.34 -4.45
CA PHE A 98 14.70 -27.92 -3.51
C PHE A 98 13.50 -28.86 -3.57
N ASP A 99 13.27 -29.61 -2.48
CA ASP A 99 12.19 -30.59 -2.38
C ASP A 99 11.20 -30.24 -1.26
N ARG A 100 9.98 -29.88 -1.66
CA ARG A 100 8.88 -29.56 -0.74
C ARG A 100 8.52 -30.69 0.22
N LYS A 101 8.76 -31.95 -0.14
CA LYS A 101 8.42 -33.09 0.70
C LYS A 101 9.37 -33.24 1.89
N HIS A 102 10.66 -32.96 1.70
CA HIS A 102 11.70 -33.17 2.68
C HIS A 102 12.18 -31.86 3.34
N GLN A 103 11.87 -30.71 2.74
CA GLN A 103 12.31 -29.41 3.21
C GLN A 103 11.15 -28.51 3.62
N LYS A 104 11.44 -27.56 4.51
CA LYS A 104 10.54 -26.48 4.90
C LYS A 104 11.16 -25.15 4.53
N ALA A 105 10.44 -24.33 3.76
CA ALA A 105 10.86 -22.95 3.50
C ALA A 105 10.89 -22.12 4.79
N ILE A 106 11.94 -21.35 4.97
CA ILE A 106 12.13 -20.45 6.11
C ILE A 106 12.36 -19.02 5.64
N LEU A 107 11.71 -18.07 6.33
CA LEU A 107 11.77 -16.66 5.98
C LEU A 107 12.67 -15.86 6.95
N ARG A 108 13.66 -16.53 7.58
CA ARG A 108 14.53 -15.92 8.58
C ARG A 108 15.28 -14.72 7.99
N ARG A 109 15.83 -14.86 6.81
CA ARG A 109 16.60 -13.84 6.07
C ARG A 109 15.80 -12.55 5.89
N TYR A 110 14.56 -12.65 5.45
CA TYR A 110 13.67 -11.50 5.27
C TYR A 110 13.25 -10.86 6.59
N ARG A 111 13.05 -11.68 7.64
CA ARG A 111 12.77 -11.15 8.99
C ARG A 111 13.95 -10.40 9.59
N LEU A 112 15.18 -10.83 9.30
CA LEU A 112 16.40 -10.11 9.71
C LEU A 112 16.51 -8.76 8.98
N ALA A 113 16.37 -8.75 7.66
CA ALA A 113 16.32 -7.52 6.88
C ALA A 113 15.21 -6.57 7.36
N SER A 114 14.01 -7.10 7.65
CA SER A 114 12.93 -6.32 8.27
C SER A 114 13.33 -5.67 9.59
N ARG A 115 14.10 -6.38 10.45
CA ARG A 115 14.57 -5.83 11.73
C ARG A 115 15.52 -4.65 11.53
N GLU A 116 16.44 -4.74 10.55
CA GLU A 116 17.36 -3.65 10.20
C GLU A 116 16.56 -2.40 9.78
N ILE A 117 15.56 -2.58 8.91
CA ILE A 117 14.70 -1.49 8.43
C ILE A 117 13.91 -0.87 9.58
N PHE A 118 13.28 -1.70 10.43
CA PHE A 118 12.50 -1.19 11.57
C PHE A 118 13.38 -0.53 12.64
N ALA A 119 14.66 -0.87 12.75
CA ALA A 119 15.60 -0.14 13.61
C ALA A 119 15.80 1.30 13.12
N VAL A 120 15.91 1.49 11.80
CA VAL A 120 15.99 2.85 11.19
C VAL A 120 14.65 3.59 11.39
N LEU A 121 13.52 2.94 11.10
CA LEU A 121 12.20 3.57 11.25
C LEU A 121 11.94 4.04 12.68
N ASN A 122 12.20 3.21 13.69
CA ASN A 122 11.98 3.56 15.10
C ASN A 122 12.91 4.69 15.58
N ARG A 123 14.08 4.89 14.94
CA ARG A 123 14.97 6.01 15.22
C ARG A 123 14.42 7.32 14.66
N LEU A 124 13.77 7.28 13.48
CA LEU A 124 13.34 8.46 12.74
C LEU A 124 11.90 8.86 12.99
N ALA A 125 11.03 7.89 13.33
CA ALA A 125 9.62 8.10 13.59
C ALA A 125 9.23 7.51 14.96
N PRO A 126 9.00 8.36 15.99
CA PRO A 126 8.68 7.89 17.35
C PRO A 126 7.42 7.00 17.42
N LEU A 127 6.42 7.28 16.57
CA LEU A 127 5.22 6.47 16.46
C LEU A 127 5.28 5.63 15.19
N CYS A 128 5.74 4.38 15.31
CA CYS A 128 5.90 3.44 14.21
C CYS A 128 5.15 2.13 14.52
N GLU A 129 4.12 1.84 13.75
CA GLU A 129 3.37 0.58 13.80
C GLU A 129 3.84 -0.38 12.71
N LYS A 130 4.37 -1.52 13.11
CA LYS A 130 4.70 -2.61 12.20
C LYS A 130 3.43 -3.30 11.70
N ALA A 131 3.03 -3.05 10.45
CA ALA A 131 1.88 -3.69 9.82
C ALA A 131 2.22 -5.06 9.22
N GLY A 132 3.43 -5.20 8.69
CA GLY A 132 3.97 -6.43 8.12
C GLY A 132 5.48 -6.57 8.33
N ILE A 133 6.13 -7.47 7.60
CA ILE A 133 7.60 -7.55 7.57
C ILE A 133 8.22 -6.51 6.63
N ASP A 134 7.43 -5.98 5.73
CA ASP A 134 7.79 -5.06 4.65
C ASP A 134 6.94 -3.77 4.64
N GLU A 135 6.02 -3.61 5.59
CA GLU A 135 5.16 -2.43 5.65
C GLU A 135 4.99 -1.90 7.08
N ALA A 136 4.90 -0.57 7.19
CA ALA A 136 4.71 0.16 8.43
C ALA A 136 3.73 1.32 8.27
N PHE A 137 3.07 1.69 9.37
CA PHE A 137 2.44 2.99 9.51
C PHE A 137 3.26 3.87 10.45
N LEU A 138 3.46 5.12 10.06
CA LEU A 138 4.14 6.14 10.85
C LEU A 138 3.15 7.27 11.12
N ASP A 139 3.09 7.76 12.34
CA ASP A 139 2.39 9.02 12.66
C ASP A 139 3.43 10.12 12.78
N LEU A 140 3.50 10.97 11.79
CA LEU A 140 4.43 12.10 11.70
C LEU A 140 3.79 13.42 12.08
N THR A 141 2.60 13.40 12.69
CA THR A 141 1.80 14.60 12.99
C THR A 141 2.59 15.62 13.80
N GLN A 142 3.19 15.19 14.91
CA GLN A 142 3.96 16.09 15.77
C GLN A 142 5.20 16.66 15.05
N GLN A 143 5.97 15.80 14.36
CA GLN A 143 7.16 16.21 13.64
C GLN A 143 6.84 17.21 12.51
N ALA A 144 5.74 16.98 11.80
CA ALA A 144 5.27 17.88 10.75
C ALA A 144 4.82 19.23 11.32
N GLN A 145 4.11 19.24 12.46
CA GLN A 145 3.70 20.45 13.15
C GLN A 145 4.91 21.28 13.64
N GLU A 146 5.85 20.62 14.28
CA GLU A 146 7.07 21.26 14.77
C GLU A 146 7.89 21.86 13.62
N ARG A 147 8.02 21.15 12.51
CA ARG A 147 8.75 21.62 11.33
C ARG A 147 8.02 22.76 10.62
N LEU A 148 6.72 22.67 10.46
CA LEU A 148 5.89 23.72 9.85
C LEU A 148 5.95 25.02 10.67
N ALA A 149 5.93 24.91 12.01
CA ALA A 149 6.04 26.06 12.91
C ALA A 149 7.39 26.79 12.84
N GLN A 150 8.44 26.14 12.31
CA GLN A 150 9.78 26.71 12.11
C GLN A 150 9.94 27.39 10.75
N MET A 151 8.98 27.22 9.83
CA MET A 151 9.01 27.86 8.52
C MET A 151 8.53 29.31 8.63
N GLU A 152 9.32 30.26 8.14
CA GLU A 152 8.96 31.69 8.20
C GLU A 152 7.79 32.03 7.25
N VAL A 153 7.75 31.38 6.09
CA VAL A 153 6.71 31.55 5.08
C VAL A 153 6.34 30.17 4.51
N VAL A 154 5.06 29.86 4.50
CA VAL A 154 4.52 28.65 3.86
C VAL A 154 3.62 29.09 2.71
N SER A 155 3.92 28.61 1.51
CA SER A 155 3.09 28.86 0.32
C SER A 155 1.69 28.29 0.51
N SER A 156 0.67 28.98 0.01
CA SER A 156 -0.71 28.44 -0.04
C SER A 156 -0.79 27.18 -0.91
N ASP A 157 0.11 27.05 -1.88
CA ASP A 157 0.18 25.93 -2.82
C ASP A 157 1.33 24.97 -2.47
N PHE A 158 1.79 24.97 -1.21
CA PHE A 158 2.95 24.18 -0.75
C PHE A 158 2.84 22.68 -1.07
N CYS A 159 1.61 22.14 -1.08
CA CYS A 159 1.37 20.76 -1.48
C CYS A 159 1.75 20.52 -2.96
N THR A 160 1.52 21.51 -3.82
CA THR A 160 1.95 21.49 -5.23
C THR A 160 3.46 21.72 -5.35
N ASP A 161 4.03 22.60 -4.50
CA ASP A 161 5.44 22.95 -4.53
C ASP A 161 6.36 21.77 -4.15
N VAL A 162 5.87 20.81 -3.32
CA VAL A 162 6.62 19.59 -2.96
C VAL A 162 6.46 18.47 -4.01
N ALA A 163 5.58 18.66 -5.01
CA ALA A 163 5.40 17.67 -6.07
C ALA A 163 6.62 17.67 -7.01
N ASN A 164 7.15 16.48 -7.27
CA ASN A 164 8.27 16.22 -8.17
C ASN A 164 8.17 14.80 -8.76
N GLU A 165 9.21 14.32 -9.44
CA GLU A 165 9.21 12.96 -10.00
C GLU A 165 8.98 11.87 -8.95
N ALA A 166 9.57 12.00 -7.75
CA ALA A 166 9.44 11.04 -6.66
C ALA A 166 8.19 11.29 -5.79
N THR A 167 7.71 12.55 -5.71
CA THR A 167 6.57 12.96 -4.89
C THR A 167 5.43 13.41 -5.79
N LYS A 168 4.30 12.71 -5.77
CA LYS A 168 3.10 13.08 -6.51
C LYS A 168 1.97 13.42 -5.55
N VAL A 169 1.16 14.40 -5.96
CA VAL A 169 -0.11 14.71 -5.28
C VAL A 169 -1.23 14.15 -6.14
N PHE A 170 -2.01 13.23 -5.56
CA PHE A 170 -3.12 12.61 -6.27
C PHE A 170 -4.13 13.69 -6.71
N GLY A 171 -4.57 13.61 -7.94
CA GLY A 171 -5.58 14.51 -8.50
C GLY A 171 -5.03 15.74 -9.22
N ILE A 172 -3.79 16.18 -8.98
CA ILE A 172 -3.26 17.40 -9.63
C ILE A 172 -3.08 17.20 -11.13
N SER A 173 -2.49 16.09 -11.58
CA SER A 173 -2.29 15.81 -13.01
C SER A 173 -3.60 15.55 -13.79
N GLN A 174 -4.70 15.34 -13.09
CA GLN A 174 -6.01 15.08 -13.67
C GLN A 174 -6.86 16.35 -13.81
N MET A 175 -6.43 17.46 -13.19
CA MET A 175 -7.12 18.75 -13.26
C MET A 175 -6.75 19.57 -14.50
N ASP A 176 -5.72 19.20 -15.25
CA ASP A 176 -5.33 19.89 -16.50
C ASP A 176 -6.41 19.84 -17.60
N GLY A 177 -7.49 19.04 -17.41
CA GLY A 177 -8.65 18.94 -18.28
C GLY A 177 -10.00 19.34 -17.68
N VAL A 178 -10.06 19.58 -16.35
CA VAL A 178 -11.29 19.99 -15.65
C VAL A 178 -11.20 21.48 -15.37
N GLY A 179 -12.10 22.25 -16.01
CA GLY A 179 -12.06 23.70 -16.03
C GLY A 179 -11.88 24.37 -14.67
N LYS A 180 -11.28 25.55 -14.67
CA LYS A 180 -10.93 26.42 -13.55
C LYS A 180 -12.07 26.74 -12.57
N ASP A 181 -13.28 26.26 -12.82
CA ASP A 181 -14.46 26.48 -11.99
C ASP A 181 -14.54 25.52 -10.79
N ALA A 182 -13.95 24.30 -10.89
CA ALA A 182 -13.83 23.38 -9.75
C ALA A 182 -12.82 23.87 -8.69
N GLU A 183 -11.87 24.70 -9.09
CA GLU A 183 -10.88 25.32 -8.20
C GLU A 183 -11.49 26.37 -7.27
N ARG A 184 -12.59 27.02 -7.68
CA ARG A 184 -13.27 28.06 -6.87
C ARG A 184 -14.10 27.48 -5.72
N ASP A 185 -14.75 26.33 -5.92
CA ASP A 185 -15.55 25.70 -4.86
C ASP A 185 -14.68 24.96 -3.80
N ALA A 186 -13.50 24.48 -4.17
CA ALA A 186 -12.55 23.87 -3.25
C ALA A 186 -11.87 24.88 -2.30
N ARG A 187 -11.92 26.20 -2.61
CA ARG A 187 -11.28 27.27 -1.83
C ARG A 187 -12.09 27.78 -0.64
N SER A 188 -13.26 27.20 -0.34
CA SER A 188 -14.17 27.77 0.67
C SER A 188 -13.92 27.37 2.13
N GLY A 189 -12.78 26.72 2.46
CA GLY A 189 -12.52 26.30 3.84
C GLY A 189 -11.09 26.47 4.30
N PHE A 190 -10.78 27.50 5.06
CA PHE A 190 -9.50 27.75 5.74
C PHE A 190 -8.88 26.52 6.44
N PRO A 191 -9.63 25.58 7.05
CA PRO A 191 -9.07 24.40 7.71
C PRO A 191 -8.38 23.40 6.77
N LEU A 192 -8.76 23.35 5.48
CA LEU A 192 -8.19 22.38 4.52
C LEU A 192 -6.78 22.76 4.09
N ILE A 193 -6.48 24.06 3.99
CA ILE A 193 -5.15 24.56 3.59
C ILE A 193 -4.12 24.18 4.65
N GLU A 194 -4.43 24.34 5.94
CA GLU A 194 -3.53 23.96 7.03
C GLU A 194 -3.21 22.48 7.03
N LEU A 195 -4.20 21.62 6.78
CA LEU A 195 -3.98 20.16 6.69
C LEU A 195 -3.14 19.80 5.46
N GLU A 196 -3.35 20.45 4.33
CA GLU A 196 -2.55 20.21 3.12
C GLU A 196 -1.09 20.62 3.31
N GLN A 197 -0.84 21.76 3.95
CA GLN A 197 0.52 22.19 4.32
C GLN A 197 1.18 21.19 5.28
N LEU A 198 0.42 20.68 6.22
CA LEU A 198 0.90 19.69 7.17
C LEU A 198 1.24 18.35 6.48
N LEU A 199 0.40 17.89 5.55
CA LEU A 199 0.64 16.69 4.76
C LEU A 199 1.86 16.86 3.84
N ALA A 200 2.04 18.02 3.22
CA ALA A 200 3.21 18.34 2.42
C ALA A 200 4.49 18.32 3.24
N THR A 201 4.46 18.91 4.45
CA THR A 201 5.58 18.86 5.40
C THR A 201 5.87 17.40 5.81
N GLY A 202 4.83 16.60 6.04
CA GLY A 202 4.97 15.17 6.30
C GLY A 202 5.59 14.40 5.13
N ALA A 203 5.30 14.80 3.89
CA ALA A 203 5.91 14.20 2.71
C ALA A 203 7.41 14.51 2.60
N VAL A 204 7.85 15.70 3.00
CA VAL A 204 9.28 16.04 3.09
C VAL A 204 9.96 15.11 4.10
N ILE A 205 9.39 14.97 5.30
CA ILE A 205 9.94 14.07 6.33
C ILE A 205 9.93 12.61 5.86
N ALA A 206 8.86 12.16 5.21
CA ALA A 206 8.77 10.80 4.65
C ALA A 206 9.84 10.54 3.59
N ASN A 207 10.16 11.55 2.75
CA ASN A 207 11.25 11.44 1.79
C ASN A 207 12.62 11.31 2.48
N GLU A 208 12.88 12.06 3.53
CA GLU A 208 14.11 11.96 4.33
C GLU A 208 14.26 10.55 4.94
N ILE A 209 13.15 9.96 5.41
CA ILE A 209 13.12 8.58 5.92
C ILE A 209 13.46 7.59 4.79
N ARG A 210 12.87 7.74 3.60
CA ARG A 210 13.13 6.89 2.43
C ARG A 210 14.61 6.96 2.00
N GLU A 211 15.16 8.17 1.92
CA GLU A 211 16.56 8.38 1.56
C GLU A 211 17.51 7.79 2.63
N THR A 212 17.15 7.85 3.91
CA THR A 212 17.93 7.22 4.98
C THR A 212 17.93 5.69 4.84
N ILE A 213 16.77 5.07 4.56
CA ILE A 213 16.69 3.63 4.30
C ILE A 213 17.52 3.24 3.07
N ARG A 214 17.48 4.07 2.01
CA ARG A 214 18.27 3.85 0.80
C ARG A 214 19.76 3.93 1.06
N SER A 215 20.22 4.99 1.73
CA SER A 215 21.65 5.24 1.96
C SER A 215 22.26 4.26 2.96
N GLU A 216 21.56 3.95 4.06
CA GLU A 216 22.09 3.07 5.10
C GLU A 216 21.93 1.58 4.76
N LEU A 217 20.83 1.19 4.12
CA LEU A 217 20.46 -0.21 3.94
C LEU A 217 20.33 -0.67 2.48
N GLN A 218 20.40 0.26 1.52
CA GLN A 218 20.29 -0.01 0.09
C GLN A 218 18.94 -0.63 -0.30
N TYR A 219 17.86 -0.29 0.42
CA TYR A 219 16.50 -0.66 0.06
C TYR A 219 15.73 0.56 -0.42
N THR A 220 14.87 0.36 -1.42
CA THR A 220 13.88 1.35 -1.82
C THR A 220 12.52 1.01 -1.22
N CYS A 221 11.74 2.03 -0.95
CA CYS A 221 10.38 1.91 -0.46
C CYS A 221 9.51 3.01 -1.04
N SER A 222 8.22 2.74 -1.09
CA SER A 222 7.23 3.72 -1.53
C SER A 222 6.33 4.08 -0.36
N THR A 223 5.88 5.34 -0.35
CA THR A 223 5.05 5.85 0.76
C THR A 223 3.77 6.49 0.26
N GLY A 224 2.72 6.35 1.06
CA GLY A 224 1.49 7.12 0.93
C GLY A 224 1.31 8.01 2.15
N ILE A 225 0.98 9.28 1.93
CA ILE A 225 0.82 10.30 2.95
C ILE A 225 -0.61 10.80 2.92
N ALA A 226 -1.32 10.72 4.04
CA ALA A 226 -2.72 11.14 4.15
C ALA A 226 -3.12 11.43 5.60
N ALA A 227 -4.37 11.86 5.80
CA ALA A 227 -4.90 12.19 7.12
C ALA A 227 -5.19 10.95 8.00
N ASN A 228 -5.24 9.74 7.44
CA ASN A 228 -5.55 8.52 8.16
C ASN A 228 -4.85 7.28 7.54
N LYS A 229 -4.88 6.15 8.27
CA LYS A 229 -4.22 4.90 7.85
C LYS A 229 -4.82 4.30 6.59
N LEU A 230 -6.15 4.41 6.41
CA LEU A 230 -6.83 3.89 5.24
C LEU A 230 -6.32 4.59 3.98
N LEU A 231 -6.40 5.92 3.94
CA LEU A 231 -5.97 6.71 2.78
C LEU A 231 -4.47 6.59 2.52
N ALA A 232 -3.65 6.61 3.57
CA ALA A 232 -2.20 6.42 3.44
C ALA A 232 -1.87 5.07 2.78
N LYS A 233 -2.57 3.99 3.16
CA LYS A 233 -2.39 2.68 2.54
C LYS A 233 -2.91 2.61 1.10
N LEU A 234 -3.96 3.35 0.75
CA LEU A 234 -4.42 3.47 -0.64
C LEU A 234 -3.44 4.26 -1.50
N ALA A 235 -2.75 5.24 -0.92
CA ALA A 235 -1.78 6.10 -1.61
C ALA A 235 -0.46 5.39 -1.95
N SER A 236 0.06 4.57 -1.06
CA SER A 236 1.42 4.01 -1.17
C SER A 236 1.70 3.20 -2.45
N PRO A 237 0.76 2.51 -3.09
CA PRO A 237 1.01 1.81 -4.35
C PRO A 237 0.94 2.71 -5.59
N LEU A 238 0.41 3.94 -5.50
CA LEU A 238 0.07 4.76 -6.67
C LEU A 238 1.29 5.30 -7.43
N ASN A 239 2.45 5.42 -6.76
CA ASN A 239 3.69 5.90 -7.38
C ASN A 239 4.86 4.95 -7.08
N LYS A 240 4.63 3.63 -7.18
CA LYS A 240 5.67 2.60 -7.08
C LYS A 240 6.40 2.40 -8.43
N PRO A 241 7.69 2.05 -8.41
CA PRO A 241 8.59 1.94 -7.27
C PRO A 241 9.19 3.28 -6.83
N ASP A 242 9.74 3.29 -5.62
CA ASP A 242 10.60 4.33 -5.10
C ASP A 242 10.02 5.74 -5.19
N GLY A 243 8.72 5.83 -4.98
CA GLY A 243 7.97 7.07 -5.02
C GLY A 243 7.09 7.28 -3.80
N GLN A 244 6.50 8.44 -3.72
CA GLN A 244 5.53 8.75 -2.68
C GLN A 244 4.32 9.49 -3.25
N THR A 245 3.16 9.32 -2.60
CA THR A 245 1.91 9.95 -3.02
C THR A 245 1.24 10.61 -1.84
N ILE A 246 0.88 11.88 -1.99
CA ILE A 246 0.05 12.63 -1.05
C ILE A 246 -1.40 12.54 -1.50
N ILE A 247 -2.32 12.22 -0.59
CA ILE A 247 -3.75 12.38 -0.80
C ILE A 247 -4.22 13.59 0.01
N ALA A 248 -4.38 14.71 -0.66
CA ALA A 248 -4.95 15.90 -0.05
C ALA A 248 -6.46 15.72 0.18
N PRO A 249 -7.04 16.28 1.27
CA PRO A 249 -8.44 16.07 1.64
C PRO A 249 -9.44 16.38 0.52
N ARG A 250 -9.18 17.42 -0.26
CA ARG A 250 -10.02 17.82 -1.40
C ARG A 250 -10.14 16.74 -2.49
N PHE A 251 -9.17 15.82 -2.59
CA PHE A 251 -9.16 14.75 -3.60
C PHE A 251 -9.68 13.41 -3.08
N VAL A 252 -10.02 13.29 -1.78
CA VAL A 252 -10.55 12.05 -1.22
C VAL A 252 -11.83 11.60 -1.91
N PRO A 253 -12.83 12.46 -2.16
CA PRO A 253 -14.03 12.06 -2.89
C PRO A 253 -13.73 11.53 -4.30
N LEU A 254 -12.83 12.19 -5.02
CA LEU A 254 -12.40 11.75 -6.36
C LEU A 254 -11.69 10.40 -6.31
N LEU A 255 -10.79 10.20 -5.35
CA LEU A 255 -10.12 8.91 -5.16
C LEU A 255 -11.13 7.79 -4.91
N MET A 256 -12.00 7.99 -3.92
CA MET A 256 -12.95 6.96 -3.48
C MET A 256 -13.98 6.65 -4.58
N GLN A 257 -14.37 7.64 -5.37
CA GLN A 257 -15.31 7.45 -6.47
C GLN A 257 -14.85 6.40 -7.48
N HIS A 258 -13.57 6.38 -7.81
CA HIS A 258 -13.00 5.48 -8.82
C HIS A 258 -12.26 4.27 -8.24
N PHE A 259 -12.12 4.21 -6.91
CA PHE A 259 -11.32 3.16 -6.29
C PHE A 259 -12.08 1.81 -6.30
N PRO A 260 -11.42 0.69 -6.66
CA PRO A 260 -12.05 -0.62 -6.61
C PRO A 260 -12.42 -1.00 -5.17
N LEU A 261 -13.67 -1.38 -4.93
CA LEU A 261 -14.22 -1.71 -3.61
C LEU A 261 -13.34 -2.73 -2.85
N ARG A 262 -12.92 -3.79 -3.54
CA ARG A 262 -12.08 -4.85 -2.95
C ARG A 262 -10.64 -4.44 -2.62
N LYS A 263 -10.20 -3.29 -3.11
CA LYS A 263 -8.89 -2.72 -2.77
C LYS A 263 -8.92 -1.84 -1.52
N VAL A 264 -10.10 -1.46 -1.06
CA VAL A 264 -10.27 -0.69 0.18
C VAL A 264 -9.89 -1.57 1.38
N ARG A 265 -9.12 -0.99 2.31
CA ARG A 265 -8.65 -1.70 3.52
C ARG A 265 -9.84 -2.24 4.32
N GLY A 266 -9.79 -3.53 4.65
CA GLY A 266 -10.88 -4.26 5.32
C GLY A 266 -11.93 -4.85 4.37
N LEU A 267 -12.03 -4.37 3.12
CA LEU A 267 -12.96 -4.90 2.12
C LEU A 267 -12.32 -5.90 1.13
N GLY A 268 -11.04 -6.22 1.27
CA GLY A 268 -10.34 -7.19 0.42
C GLY A 268 -10.71 -8.66 0.64
N GLY A 269 -11.35 -8.97 1.77
CA GLY A 269 -11.65 -10.33 2.23
C GLY A 269 -13.09 -10.78 1.96
N LYS A 270 -13.61 -11.58 2.91
CA LYS A 270 -14.97 -12.15 2.84
C LYS A 270 -16.06 -11.09 2.76
N LEU A 271 -15.95 -10.03 3.58
CA LEU A 271 -16.93 -8.94 3.58
C LEU A 271 -17.03 -8.28 2.22
N GLY A 272 -15.91 -7.87 1.61
CA GLY A 272 -15.96 -7.23 0.30
C GLY A 272 -16.48 -8.17 -0.80
N LYS A 273 -16.24 -9.51 -0.71
CA LYS A 273 -16.85 -10.45 -1.63
C LYS A 273 -18.38 -10.47 -1.44
N GLN A 274 -18.84 -10.52 -0.20
CA GLN A 274 -20.26 -10.48 0.12
C GLN A 274 -20.92 -9.20 -0.45
N LEU A 275 -20.26 -8.04 -0.34
CA LEU A 275 -20.76 -6.78 -0.89
C LEU A 275 -20.85 -6.81 -2.42
N GLU A 276 -19.87 -7.40 -3.11
CA GLU A 276 -19.92 -7.59 -4.56
C GLU A 276 -21.06 -8.55 -4.96
N ASP A 277 -21.20 -9.68 -4.26
CA ASP A 277 -22.26 -10.68 -4.53
C ASP A 277 -23.64 -10.04 -4.35
N MET A 278 -23.85 -9.23 -3.30
CA MET A 278 -25.09 -8.48 -3.07
C MET A 278 -25.41 -7.50 -4.21
N LEU A 279 -24.41 -6.81 -4.75
CA LEU A 279 -24.61 -5.89 -5.87
C LEU A 279 -25.03 -6.65 -7.14
N VAL A 280 -24.39 -7.79 -7.41
CA VAL A 280 -24.74 -8.63 -8.56
C VAL A 280 -26.18 -9.17 -8.47
N GLU A 281 -26.64 -9.54 -7.27
CA GLU A 281 -28.01 -10.01 -7.04
C GLU A 281 -29.07 -8.90 -7.20
N GLN A 282 -28.72 -7.64 -6.90
CA GLN A 282 -29.63 -6.49 -7.04
C GLN A 282 -29.61 -5.87 -8.44
N ALA A 283 -28.57 -6.07 -9.23
CA ALA A 283 -28.43 -5.52 -10.57
C ALA A 283 -29.34 -6.24 -11.59
N ALA A 284 -30.64 -5.96 -11.52
CA ALA A 284 -31.46 -5.90 -12.74
C ALA A 284 -30.98 -4.66 -13.54
N PRO A 285 -31.03 -4.66 -14.90
CA PRO A 285 -30.22 -3.77 -15.73
C PRO A 285 -30.59 -2.30 -15.53
N SER A 286 -29.87 -1.57 -14.73
CA SER A 286 -29.91 -0.12 -14.68
C SER A 286 -28.66 0.43 -15.37
N VAL A 287 -28.92 1.24 -16.39
CA VAL A 287 -27.91 1.91 -17.22
C VAL A 287 -27.09 2.86 -16.35
N ALA A 288 -25.93 2.43 -15.93
CA ALA A 288 -24.94 3.31 -15.27
C ALA A 288 -24.36 4.25 -16.35
N ALA A 289 -24.57 5.54 -16.19
CA ALA A 289 -23.85 6.56 -16.98
C ALA A 289 -22.35 6.42 -16.70
N ALA A 290 -21.60 5.99 -17.71
CA ALA A 290 -20.16 5.83 -17.61
C ALA A 290 -19.49 7.19 -17.37
N LEU A 291 -18.97 7.39 -16.18
CA LEU A 291 -18.04 8.49 -15.90
C LEU A 291 -16.70 8.21 -16.61
N PRO A 292 -16.00 9.25 -17.09
CA PRO A 292 -14.71 9.04 -17.75
C PRO A 292 -13.73 8.38 -16.77
N PRO A 293 -12.92 7.43 -17.25
CA PRO A 293 -11.96 6.72 -16.40
C PRO A 293 -10.92 7.71 -15.87
N VAL A 294 -10.72 7.69 -14.55
CA VAL A 294 -9.54 8.29 -13.92
C VAL A 294 -8.40 7.30 -14.08
N ASP A 295 -7.26 7.74 -14.63
CA ASP A 295 -6.06 6.94 -14.74
C ASP A 295 -5.47 6.68 -13.33
N LEU A 296 -6.06 5.72 -12.63
CA LEU A 296 -5.34 5.06 -11.54
C LEU A 296 -4.22 4.25 -12.21
N PRO A 297 -2.95 4.32 -11.70
CA PRO A 297 -1.88 3.54 -12.26
C PRO A 297 -2.31 2.08 -12.31
N ALA A 298 -2.45 1.56 -13.53
CA ALA A 298 -2.83 0.18 -13.76
C ALA A 298 -1.76 -0.69 -13.09
N ASP A 299 -2.20 -1.69 -12.29
CA ASP A 299 -1.35 -2.85 -12.10
C ASP A 299 -0.83 -3.23 -13.50
N PRO A 300 0.48 -3.43 -13.72
CA PRO A 300 1.00 -3.75 -15.04
C PRO A 300 0.15 -4.85 -15.64
N LYS A 301 -0.53 -4.55 -16.77
CA LYS A 301 -1.46 -5.48 -17.41
C LYS A 301 -0.69 -6.77 -17.69
N PRO A 302 -1.18 -7.93 -17.25
CA PRO A 302 -0.62 -9.19 -17.70
C PRO A 302 -0.80 -9.27 -19.23
N PRO A 303 0.24 -9.72 -19.96
CA PRO A 303 0.06 -10.07 -21.36
C PRO A 303 -1.03 -11.16 -21.45
N THR A 304 -1.93 -11.00 -22.42
CA THR A 304 -3.02 -11.94 -22.69
C THR A 304 -2.47 -13.29 -23.11
N HIS A 305 -2.24 -14.18 -22.15
CA HIS A 305 -2.04 -15.60 -22.39
C HIS A 305 -2.82 -16.42 -21.36
N THR A 306 -3.73 -17.22 -21.89
CA THR A 306 -4.53 -18.23 -21.24
C THR A 306 -3.68 -19.23 -20.49
N SER A 307 -3.72 -19.19 -19.16
CA SER A 307 -3.37 -20.32 -18.31
C SER A 307 -4.40 -20.45 -17.19
N ASN A 308 -4.94 -21.63 -17.10
CA ASN A 308 -6.02 -22.12 -16.29
C ASN A 308 -5.77 -21.96 -14.77
N SER A 309 -6.03 -20.81 -14.20
CA SER A 309 -6.38 -20.63 -12.80
C SER A 309 -7.63 -19.74 -12.79
N GLY A 310 -8.78 -20.36 -12.50
CA GLY A 310 -10.12 -19.80 -12.70
C GLY A 310 -10.44 -18.55 -11.88
N ARG A 311 -9.75 -17.46 -12.14
CA ARG A 311 -10.18 -16.11 -11.84
C ARG A 311 -10.53 -15.46 -13.16
N ASP A 312 -11.83 -15.37 -13.38
CA ASP A 312 -12.42 -14.65 -14.49
C ASP A 312 -12.06 -13.17 -14.39
N GLU A 313 -10.96 -12.75 -15.06
CA GLU A 313 -10.49 -11.36 -15.11
C GLU A 313 -11.37 -10.47 -15.98
N SER A 314 -12.40 -11.03 -16.63
CA SER A 314 -13.39 -10.30 -17.43
C SER A 314 -14.46 -9.60 -16.58
N LYS A 315 -14.54 -9.88 -15.27
CA LYS A 315 -15.47 -9.19 -14.38
C LYS A 315 -14.98 -7.78 -14.12
N GLN A 316 -15.74 -6.80 -14.61
CA GLN A 316 -15.57 -5.39 -14.31
C GLN A 316 -15.44 -5.21 -12.79
N LYS A 317 -14.34 -4.60 -12.35
CA LYS A 317 -14.10 -4.38 -10.91
C LYS A 317 -15.09 -3.33 -10.43
N ILE A 318 -15.95 -3.71 -9.49
CA ILE A 318 -16.92 -2.80 -8.86
C ILE A 318 -16.15 -1.69 -8.14
N THR A 319 -16.48 -0.44 -8.43
CA THR A 319 -15.94 0.73 -7.74
C THR A 319 -16.71 1.04 -6.47
N VAL A 320 -16.11 1.85 -5.59
CA VAL A 320 -16.79 2.35 -4.38
C VAL A 320 -18.03 3.15 -4.76
N ALA A 321 -17.96 4.00 -5.81
CA ALA A 321 -19.10 4.79 -6.25
C ALA A 321 -20.26 3.91 -6.76
N GLU A 322 -19.97 2.92 -7.59
CA GLU A 322 -20.98 1.97 -8.06
C GLU A 322 -21.67 1.24 -6.91
N PHE A 323 -20.89 0.82 -5.90
CA PHE A 323 -21.45 0.19 -4.72
C PHE A 323 -22.35 1.14 -3.93
N MET A 324 -21.84 2.35 -3.59
CA MET A 324 -22.58 3.32 -2.78
C MET A 324 -23.81 3.90 -3.47
N ALA A 325 -23.86 3.91 -4.81
CA ALA A 325 -25.03 4.34 -5.57
C ALA A 325 -26.19 3.34 -5.48
N ASN A 326 -25.90 2.07 -5.23
CA ASN A 326 -26.91 0.98 -5.21
C ASN A 326 -27.38 0.60 -3.81
N PHE A 327 -26.70 1.03 -2.74
CA PHE A 327 -27.09 0.68 -1.37
C PHE A 327 -27.22 1.90 -0.49
N ARG A 328 -28.41 2.04 0.12
CA ARG A 328 -28.64 3.02 1.19
C ARG A 328 -28.14 2.47 2.52
N PHE A 329 -27.75 3.35 3.42
CA PHE A 329 -27.22 2.95 4.72
C PHE A 329 -28.19 2.08 5.53
N ASP A 330 -29.48 2.40 5.53
CA ASP A 330 -30.52 1.62 6.20
C ASP A 330 -30.70 0.20 5.63
N GLU A 331 -30.44 0.01 4.35
CA GLU A 331 -30.42 -1.31 3.71
C GLU A 331 -29.18 -2.11 4.13
N LEU A 332 -28.01 -1.46 4.14
CA LEU A 332 -26.78 -2.10 4.63
C LEU A 332 -26.91 -2.52 6.09
N VAL A 333 -27.55 -1.69 6.94
CA VAL A 333 -27.79 -2.06 8.35
C VAL A 333 -28.68 -3.30 8.47
N LYS A 334 -29.72 -3.44 7.63
CA LYS A 334 -30.59 -4.62 7.63
C LYS A 334 -29.85 -5.88 7.19
N LEU A 335 -28.93 -5.76 6.24
CA LEU A 335 -28.21 -6.89 5.64
C LEU A 335 -26.98 -7.32 6.45
N LEU A 336 -26.27 -6.39 7.05
CA LEU A 336 -24.96 -6.62 7.67
C LEU A 336 -24.96 -6.41 9.19
N GLY A 337 -26.00 -5.75 9.75
CA GLY A 337 -25.99 -5.17 11.09
C GLY A 337 -25.29 -3.79 11.13
N TYR A 338 -25.58 -3.02 12.18
CA TYR A 338 -25.16 -1.62 12.27
C TYR A 338 -23.64 -1.43 12.24
N GLU A 339 -22.88 -2.21 13.01
CA GLU A 339 -21.41 -2.06 13.11
C GLU A 339 -20.72 -2.32 11.76
N ALA A 340 -21.13 -3.37 11.04
CA ALA A 340 -20.54 -3.70 9.74
C ALA A 340 -20.96 -2.68 8.66
N ALA A 341 -22.22 -2.21 8.68
CA ALA A 341 -22.71 -1.17 7.76
C ALA A 341 -21.98 0.16 7.98
N GLU A 342 -21.79 0.56 9.24
CA GLU A 342 -21.05 1.78 9.59
C GLU A 342 -19.58 1.69 9.18
N PHE A 343 -18.93 0.55 9.39
CA PHE A 343 -17.57 0.30 8.90
C PHE A 343 -17.48 0.43 7.37
N VAL A 344 -18.42 -0.16 6.64
CA VAL A 344 -18.47 -0.07 5.16
C VAL A 344 -18.67 1.38 4.72
N ARG A 345 -19.61 2.11 5.35
CA ARG A 345 -19.87 3.52 5.05
C ARG A 345 -18.61 4.38 5.25
N GLN A 346 -17.96 4.26 6.41
CA GLN A 346 -16.74 4.99 6.72
C GLN A 346 -15.62 4.65 5.74
N ALA A 347 -15.36 3.35 5.51
CA ALA A 347 -14.33 2.90 4.59
C ALA A 347 -14.57 3.41 3.16
N CYS A 348 -15.81 3.41 2.68
CA CYS A 348 -16.18 3.95 1.38
C CYS A 348 -16.12 5.49 1.28
N SER A 349 -16.19 6.18 2.41
CA SER A 349 -15.98 7.65 2.48
C SER A 349 -14.50 8.04 2.67
N GLY A 350 -13.59 7.07 2.75
CA GLY A 350 -12.17 7.33 3.03
C GLY A 350 -11.87 7.60 4.50
N GLU A 351 -12.75 7.21 5.40
CA GLU A 351 -12.63 7.35 6.86
C GLU A 351 -12.21 6.02 7.48
N ASP A 352 -11.43 6.06 8.57
CA ASP A 352 -10.98 4.87 9.32
C ASP A 352 -11.33 4.90 10.82
N GLY A 353 -12.27 5.79 11.21
CA GLY A 353 -12.65 5.98 12.60
C GLY A 353 -11.51 6.56 13.46
N ASN A 354 -10.56 7.26 12.87
CA ASN A 354 -9.36 7.79 13.52
C ASN A 354 -8.48 6.70 14.17
N GLU A 355 -8.36 5.54 13.52
CA GLU A 355 -7.52 4.43 13.99
C GLU A 355 -6.10 4.93 14.33
N PRO A 356 -5.64 4.79 15.60
CA PRO A 356 -4.33 5.29 15.99
C PRO A 356 -3.20 4.46 15.37
N VAL A 357 -2.04 5.07 15.19
CA VAL A 357 -0.78 4.35 14.95
C VAL A 357 -0.26 3.90 16.32
N ASN A 358 -0.23 2.60 16.52
CA ASN A 358 0.16 2.02 17.80
C ASN A 358 1.52 1.33 17.68
N GLU A 359 2.40 1.54 18.64
CA GLU A 359 3.53 0.64 18.81
C GLU A 359 3.01 -0.76 19.11
N LYS A 360 3.26 -1.71 18.21
CA LYS A 360 2.94 -3.10 18.49
C LYS A 360 3.85 -3.59 19.61
N LYS A 361 3.23 -4.01 20.71
CA LYS A 361 3.95 -4.71 21.79
C LYS A 361 4.75 -5.86 21.20
N THR A 362 6.04 -5.91 21.51
CA THR A 362 6.99 -6.92 21.02
C THR A 362 6.71 -8.34 21.58
N GLU A 363 5.75 -8.48 22.47
CA GLU A 363 5.37 -9.77 23.04
C GLU A 363 4.68 -10.65 22.00
N VAL A 364 5.32 -11.76 21.70
CA VAL A 364 4.77 -12.79 20.81
C VAL A 364 3.66 -13.54 21.54
N LYS A 365 2.41 -13.30 21.16
CA LYS A 365 1.24 -13.93 21.78
C LYS A 365 1.04 -15.40 21.41
N ALA A 366 1.57 -15.84 20.26
CA ALA A 366 1.45 -17.22 19.78
C ALA A 366 2.55 -17.56 18.79
N PHE A 367 3.02 -18.82 18.86
CA PHE A 367 3.86 -19.44 17.84
C PHE A 367 3.07 -20.54 17.15
N SER A 368 3.05 -20.53 15.82
CA SER A 368 2.51 -21.64 15.06
C SER A 368 3.53 -22.10 14.01
N ALA A 369 3.68 -23.42 13.88
CA ALA A 369 4.44 -24.04 12.80
C ALA A 369 3.49 -24.96 12.02
N VAL A 370 3.23 -24.60 10.75
CA VAL A 370 2.38 -25.39 9.88
C VAL A 370 3.23 -26.02 8.79
N LYS A 371 3.14 -27.34 8.63
CA LYS A 371 3.66 -28.06 7.48
C LYS A 371 2.47 -28.67 6.74
N GLN A 372 2.31 -28.31 5.49
CA GLN A 372 1.32 -28.91 4.61
C GLN A 372 1.91 -30.20 4.04
N PHE A 373 1.27 -31.32 4.34
CA PHE A 373 1.62 -32.62 3.76
C PHE A 373 0.73 -32.86 2.54
N ASP A 374 1.31 -33.37 1.46
CA ASP A 374 0.51 -33.85 0.35
C ASP A 374 -0.33 -35.04 0.84
N GLN A 375 -1.62 -35.01 0.58
CA GLN A 375 -2.47 -36.17 0.86
C GLN A 375 -1.89 -37.35 0.07
N ARG A 376 -1.40 -38.37 0.77
CA ARG A 376 -1.13 -39.64 0.16
C ARG A 376 -2.48 -40.14 -0.37
N SER A 377 -2.56 -40.35 -1.66
CA SER A 377 -3.61 -41.20 -2.24
C SER A 377 -3.57 -42.51 -1.47
N GLY A 378 -4.56 -42.73 -0.59
CA GLY A 378 -4.67 -43.95 0.18
C GLY A 378 -4.88 -45.11 -0.78
N GLY A 379 -3.81 -45.80 -1.07
CA GLY A 379 -3.91 -47.15 -1.60
C GLY A 379 -4.56 -47.99 -0.51
N ARG A 380 -5.79 -48.42 -0.76
CA ARG A 380 -6.39 -49.54 -0.03
C ARG A 380 -5.52 -50.75 -0.28
N ALA A 381 -4.97 -51.36 0.77
CA ALA A 381 -4.52 -52.71 0.77
C ALA A 381 -5.74 -53.67 0.80
#